data_b5ae15e4f46de749a16528e8050ee5db
#
_entry.id   b5ae15e4f46de749a16528e8050ee5db
#
_cell.length_a   1.000
_cell.length_b   1.000
_cell.length_c   1.000
_cell.angle_alpha   90.00
_cell.angle_beta   90.00
_cell.angle_gamma   90.00
#
_symmetry.space_group_name_H-M   'P 1'
#
loop_
_entity.id
_entity.type
_entity.pdbx_description
1 polymer ?
#
loop_
_entity_poly.entity_id
_entity_poly.type
_entity_poly.pdbx_seq_one_letter_code
_entity_poly.pdbx_strand_id
1 'polypeptide(L)'
;QYDIIWVDWNNGTDYIQKNAYVLEEVIKWINAEKLANGSSQSNVVLGASMGGLIARYALKDMEDRGIPTQTSLYISHDAPHQGANFPIGYQYMSRHALHQYVKSPALLLGGEVIMPLFTDGVTPLDLLLLQNTPAARQMLINYVGINYGITNTAHDTWQNELRIKGYPSMRKIAISNGNHCAITQNASAGASLLSIDGNYSTGWFTDIVLTTFPGVNTGIFKSLA
;
A
#
# COMPACT_ATOMS: atom_id res chain seq x y z
N GLN A 1 -14.96 3.36 28.08
CA GLN A 1 -13.80 4.15 27.70
C GLN A 1 -12.72 3.19 27.24
N TYR A 2 -12.03 3.50 26.13
CA TYR A 2 -10.92 2.72 25.59
C TYR A 2 -9.70 3.60 25.53
N ASP A 3 -8.53 3.01 25.81
CA ASP A 3 -7.26 3.61 25.49
C ASP A 3 -6.92 3.27 24.02
N ILE A 4 -6.34 4.21 23.30
CA ILE A 4 -5.98 4.05 21.91
C ILE A 4 -4.47 3.94 21.80
N ILE A 5 -4.02 2.84 21.18
CA ILE A 5 -2.62 2.64 20.86
C ILE A 5 -2.50 2.67 19.34
N TRP A 6 -1.75 3.63 18.84
CA TRP A 6 -1.41 3.76 17.44
C TRP A 6 -0.12 3.02 17.15
N VAL A 7 -0.17 2.09 16.20
CA VAL A 7 1.02 1.32 15.80
C VAL A 7 1.50 1.83 14.47
N ASP A 8 2.76 2.23 14.42
CA ASP A 8 3.48 2.57 13.21
C ASP A 8 4.70 1.69 13.06
N TRP A 9 5.19 1.52 11.84
CA TRP A 9 6.33 0.67 11.53
C TRP A 9 7.50 1.50 11.02
N ASN A 10 8.69 1.22 11.51
CA ASN A 10 9.92 1.86 11.02
C ASN A 10 10.12 1.64 9.50
N ASN A 11 9.67 0.50 8.99
CA ASN A 11 9.59 0.22 7.55
C ASN A 11 8.25 -0.43 7.20
N GLY A 12 7.21 0.40 7.07
CA GLY A 12 5.86 -0.04 6.71
C GLY A 12 5.77 -0.71 5.34
N THR A 13 6.73 -0.49 4.45
CA THR A 13 6.74 -1.02 3.08
C THR A 13 7.48 -2.37 2.93
N ASP A 14 8.04 -2.91 3.99
CA ASP A 14 8.63 -4.27 4.00
C ASP A 14 7.54 -5.34 3.87
N TYR A 15 7.95 -6.61 3.82
CA TYR A 15 7.00 -7.73 3.75
C TYR A 15 5.92 -7.63 4.81
N ILE A 16 4.67 -7.91 4.43
CA ILE A 16 3.50 -7.85 5.31
C ILE A 16 3.70 -8.77 6.52
N GLN A 17 4.32 -9.93 6.34
CA GLN A 17 4.63 -10.87 7.44
C GLN A 17 5.58 -10.25 8.49
N LYS A 18 6.60 -9.51 8.06
CA LYS A 18 7.53 -8.85 9.00
C LYS A 18 6.81 -7.81 9.86
N ASN A 19 5.97 -7.00 9.23
CA ASN A 19 5.17 -6.01 9.93
C ASN A 19 4.14 -6.68 10.85
N ALA A 20 3.61 -7.84 10.46
CA ALA A 20 2.73 -8.64 11.32
C ALA A 20 3.45 -9.15 12.59
N TYR A 21 4.67 -9.63 12.47
CA TYR A 21 5.46 -10.04 13.65
C TYR A 21 5.76 -8.89 14.61
N VAL A 22 5.96 -7.67 14.09
CA VAL A 22 6.06 -6.47 14.94
C VAL A 22 4.74 -6.24 15.70
N LEU A 23 3.60 -6.35 15.01
CA LEU A 23 2.29 -6.21 15.65
C LEU A 23 2.06 -7.28 16.73
N GLU A 24 2.52 -8.51 16.54
CA GLU A 24 2.46 -9.56 17.57
C GLU A 24 3.20 -9.16 18.84
N GLU A 25 4.42 -8.61 18.71
CA GLU A 25 5.18 -8.14 19.87
C GLU A 25 4.46 -6.97 20.58
N VAL A 26 3.85 -6.06 19.83
CA VAL A 26 3.01 -4.99 20.40
C VAL A 26 1.82 -5.58 21.17
N ILE A 27 1.12 -6.57 20.61
CA ILE A 27 -0.01 -7.23 21.29
C ILE A 27 0.46 -7.92 22.57
N LYS A 28 1.58 -8.62 22.55
CA LYS A 28 2.17 -9.26 23.74
C LYS A 28 2.51 -8.22 24.82
N TRP A 29 3.15 -7.12 24.43
CA TRP A 29 3.45 -6.02 25.33
C TRP A 29 2.17 -5.42 25.96
N ILE A 30 1.15 -5.12 25.14
CA ILE A 30 -0.13 -4.62 25.63
C ILE A 30 -0.75 -5.60 26.65
N ASN A 31 -0.72 -6.89 26.37
CA ASN A 31 -1.26 -7.90 27.27
C ASN A 31 -0.49 -7.99 28.60
N ALA A 32 0.82 -7.82 28.57
CA ALA A 32 1.65 -7.76 29.78
C ALA A 32 1.35 -6.50 30.61
N GLU A 33 1.23 -5.32 29.97
CA GLU A 33 0.87 -4.08 30.66
C GLU A 33 -0.53 -4.16 31.28
N LYS A 34 -1.50 -4.73 30.58
CA LYS A 34 -2.85 -4.95 31.14
C LYS A 34 -2.77 -5.83 32.40
N LEU A 35 -2.03 -6.93 32.31
CA LEU A 35 -1.88 -7.84 33.47
C LEU A 35 -1.23 -7.12 34.65
N ALA A 36 -0.16 -6.36 34.41
CA ALA A 36 0.53 -5.58 35.44
C ALA A 36 -0.38 -4.56 36.13
N ASN A 37 -1.35 -4.01 35.40
CA ASN A 37 -2.29 -3.01 35.88
C ASN A 37 -3.67 -3.62 36.32
N GLY A 38 -3.76 -4.96 36.39
CA GLY A 38 -4.97 -5.65 36.85
C GLY A 38 -6.17 -5.56 35.89
N SER A 39 -5.94 -5.25 34.61
CA SER A 39 -6.99 -5.14 33.59
C SER A 39 -7.22 -6.51 32.90
N SER A 40 -8.47 -6.93 32.86
CA SER A 40 -8.92 -8.12 32.13
C SER A 40 -9.65 -7.78 30.82
N GLN A 41 -9.67 -6.51 30.42
CA GLN A 41 -10.40 -6.07 29.22
C GLN A 41 -9.77 -6.65 27.95
N SER A 42 -10.61 -7.09 27.02
CA SER A 42 -10.13 -7.59 25.73
C SER A 42 -9.68 -6.47 24.81
N ASN A 43 -8.70 -6.78 23.98
CA ASN A 43 -8.27 -5.86 22.91
C ASN A 43 -9.30 -5.80 21.78
N VAL A 44 -9.35 -4.65 21.11
CA VAL A 44 -9.95 -4.48 19.79
C VAL A 44 -8.83 -4.09 18.86
N VAL A 45 -8.63 -4.86 17.80
CA VAL A 45 -7.60 -4.58 16.79
C VAL A 45 -8.27 -4.07 15.53
N LEU A 46 -7.94 -2.84 15.13
CA LEU A 46 -8.40 -2.23 13.89
C LEU A 46 -7.21 -2.06 12.95
N GLY A 47 -7.33 -2.59 11.75
CA GLY A 47 -6.36 -2.41 10.68
C GLY A 47 -6.99 -1.76 9.46
N ALA A 48 -6.46 -0.62 9.03
CA ALA A 48 -6.88 0.08 7.82
C ALA A 48 -5.96 -0.27 6.65
N SER A 49 -6.53 -0.44 5.43
CA SER A 49 -5.79 -0.76 4.21
C SER A 49 -4.84 -1.95 4.43
N MET A 50 -3.55 -1.82 4.13
CA MET A 50 -2.54 -2.85 4.40
C MET A 50 -2.50 -3.28 5.88
N GLY A 51 -2.80 -2.36 6.81
CA GLY A 51 -2.89 -2.68 8.24
C GLY A 51 -3.91 -3.76 8.57
N GLY A 52 -4.97 -3.91 7.76
CA GLY A 52 -5.92 -5.01 7.88
C GLY A 52 -5.30 -6.36 7.52
N LEU A 53 -4.43 -6.42 6.51
CA LEU A 53 -3.70 -7.63 6.15
C LEU A 53 -2.69 -8.01 7.25
N ILE A 54 -1.96 -7.01 7.75
CA ILE A 54 -1.00 -7.16 8.85
C ILE A 54 -1.70 -7.72 10.10
N ALA A 55 -2.82 -7.11 10.48
CA ALA A 55 -3.60 -7.55 11.65
C ALA A 55 -4.18 -8.96 11.46
N ARG A 56 -4.74 -9.27 10.27
CA ARG A 56 -5.23 -10.62 9.96
C ARG A 56 -4.13 -11.65 10.11
N TYR A 57 -2.95 -11.39 9.55
CA TYR A 57 -1.83 -12.32 9.59
C TYR A 57 -1.33 -12.50 11.03
N ALA A 58 -1.06 -11.41 11.75
CA ALA A 58 -0.55 -11.45 13.12
C ALA A 58 -1.49 -12.19 14.07
N LEU A 59 -2.78 -11.83 14.07
CA LEU A 59 -3.76 -12.46 14.95
C LEU A 59 -3.92 -13.95 14.67
N LYS A 60 -3.92 -14.32 13.39
CA LYS A 60 -4.03 -15.74 13.01
C LYS A 60 -2.75 -16.52 13.31
N ASP A 61 -1.58 -15.93 13.11
CA ASP A 61 -0.30 -16.56 13.41
C ASP A 61 -0.13 -16.80 14.91
N MET A 62 -0.48 -15.83 15.75
CA MET A 62 -0.51 -15.99 17.21
C MET A 62 -1.48 -17.12 17.62
N GLU A 63 -2.69 -17.17 17.02
CA GLU A 63 -3.66 -18.23 17.27
C GLU A 63 -3.10 -19.61 16.90
N ASP A 64 -2.50 -19.75 15.73
CA ASP A 64 -1.91 -21.02 15.26
C ASP A 64 -0.77 -21.52 16.16
N ARG A 65 -0.04 -20.61 16.78
CA ARG A 65 1.03 -20.91 17.76
C ARG A 65 0.53 -21.02 19.20
N GLY A 66 -0.78 -20.91 19.45
CA GLY A 66 -1.35 -20.95 20.79
C GLY A 66 -0.95 -19.78 21.68
N ILE A 67 -0.56 -18.63 21.09
CA ILE A 67 -0.21 -17.41 21.82
C ILE A 67 -1.47 -16.59 22.06
N PRO A 68 -1.83 -16.27 23.31
CA PRO A 68 -3.05 -15.52 23.61
C PRO A 68 -3.00 -14.09 23.04
N THR A 69 -3.91 -13.78 22.12
CA THR A 69 -4.05 -12.41 21.60
C THR A 69 -4.82 -11.50 22.55
N GLN A 70 -5.65 -12.08 23.41
CA GLN A 70 -6.64 -11.37 24.24
C GLN A 70 -7.50 -10.40 23.42
N THR A 71 -7.72 -10.68 22.14
CA THR A 71 -8.48 -9.86 21.21
C THR A 71 -9.88 -10.44 21.05
N SER A 72 -10.90 -9.62 21.33
CA SER A 72 -12.31 -10.01 21.17
C SER A 72 -12.88 -9.61 19.81
N LEU A 73 -12.30 -8.60 19.18
CA LEU A 73 -12.78 -8.07 17.91
C LEU A 73 -11.62 -7.64 17.01
N TYR A 74 -11.65 -8.13 15.78
CA TYR A 74 -10.80 -7.65 14.69
C TYR A 74 -11.66 -6.86 13.71
N ILE A 75 -11.27 -5.62 13.42
CA ILE A 75 -11.90 -4.74 12.43
C ILE A 75 -10.95 -4.53 11.27
N SER A 76 -11.36 -4.93 10.09
CA SER A 76 -10.64 -4.70 8.85
C SER A 76 -11.33 -3.58 8.07
N HIS A 77 -10.66 -2.45 7.93
CA HIS A 77 -11.19 -1.29 7.21
C HIS A 77 -10.49 -1.15 5.87
N ASP A 78 -11.23 -1.35 4.79
CA ASP A 78 -10.83 -1.18 3.39
C ASP A 78 -9.51 -1.87 3.04
N ALA A 79 -9.35 -3.11 3.51
CA ALA A 79 -8.12 -3.88 3.33
C ALA A 79 -8.19 -4.79 2.09
N PRO A 80 -7.13 -4.85 1.27
CA PRO A 80 -7.10 -5.62 0.03
C PRO A 80 -6.82 -7.10 0.30
N HIS A 81 -7.74 -7.81 0.96
CA HIS A 81 -7.60 -9.22 1.34
C HIS A 81 -7.44 -10.18 0.15
N GLN A 82 -7.83 -9.77 -1.03
CA GLN A 82 -7.65 -10.53 -2.28
C GLN A 82 -6.72 -9.84 -3.26
N GLY A 83 -5.96 -8.87 -2.77
CA GLY A 83 -5.07 -8.04 -3.55
C GLY A 83 -5.71 -6.73 -4.02
N ALA A 84 -4.87 -5.86 -4.53
CA ALA A 84 -5.23 -4.55 -5.05
C ALA A 84 -5.16 -4.57 -6.58
N ASN A 85 -6.30 -4.29 -7.21
CA ASN A 85 -6.35 -4.11 -8.66
C ASN A 85 -5.97 -2.65 -9.01
N PHE A 86 -4.69 -2.34 -8.90
CA PHE A 86 -4.18 -1.03 -9.25
C PHE A 86 -3.99 -0.92 -10.77
N PRO A 87 -4.55 0.09 -11.44
CA PRO A 87 -4.55 0.17 -12.90
C PRO A 87 -3.15 0.08 -13.50
N ILE A 88 -2.97 -0.83 -14.46
CA ILE A 88 -1.68 -1.10 -15.11
C ILE A 88 -1.12 0.13 -15.80
N GLY A 89 -1.98 0.97 -16.39
CA GLY A 89 -1.56 2.22 -17.03
C GLY A 89 -0.85 3.17 -16.07
N TYR A 90 -1.32 3.28 -14.82
CA TYR A 90 -0.63 4.08 -13.79
C TYR A 90 0.72 3.47 -13.41
N GLN A 91 0.80 2.14 -13.34
CA GLN A 91 2.07 1.47 -13.06
C GLN A 91 3.09 1.71 -14.17
N TYR A 92 2.68 1.65 -15.43
CA TYR A 92 3.55 1.99 -16.56
C TYR A 92 3.97 3.45 -16.54
N MET A 93 3.05 4.37 -16.25
CA MET A 93 3.36 5.79 -16.12
C MET A 93 4.41 6.03 -15.02
N SER A 94 4.24 5.44 -13.86
CA SER A 94 5.21 5.51 -12.76
C SER A 94 6.58 4.96 -13.17
N ARG A 95 6.62 3.83 -13.89
CA ARG A 95 7.88 3.25 -14.42
C ARG A 95 8.56 4.18 -15.41
N HIS A 96 7.79 4.76 -16.32
CA HIS A 96 8.33 5.70 -17.29
C HIS A 96 8.87 6.97 -16.59
N ALA A 97 8.11 7.50 -15.63
CA ALA A 97 8.52 8.65 -14.83
C ALA A 97 9.83 8.37 -14.09
N LEU A 98 9.94 7.22 -13.40
CA LEU A 98 11.17 6.80 -12.74
C LEU A 98 12.36 6.72 -13.72
N HIS A 99 12.13 6.12 -14.88
CA HIS A 99 13.19 5.96 -15.90
C HIS A 99 13.69 7.30 -16.43
N GLN A 100 12.80 8.26 -16.65
CA GLN A 100 13.19 9.61 -17.07
C GLN A 100 13.82 10.41 -15.92
N TYR A 101 13.27 10.28 -14.71
CA TYR A 101 13.76 10.97 -13.52
C TYR A 101 15.22 10.63 -13.23
N VAL A 102 15.59 9.34 -13.21
CA VAL A 102 16.97 8.91 -12.92
C VAL A 102 17.95 9.24 -14.03
N LYS A 103 17.47 9.53 -15.24
CA LYS A 103 18.32 9.98 -16.37
C LYS A 103 18.57 11.47 -16.39
N SER A 104 17.87 12.26 -15.57
CA SER A 104 17.99 13.72 -15.57
C SER A 104 18.76 14.21 -14.34
N PRO A 105 20.04 14.63 -14.48
CA PRO A 105 20.81 15.16 -13.35
C PRO A 105 20.15 16.38 -12.68
N ALA A 106 19.46 17.21 -13.47
CA ALA A 106 18.79 18.40 -12.94
C ALA A 106 17.59 18.03 -12.06
N LEU A 107 16.78 17.01 -12.47
CA LEU A 107 15.66 16.51 -11.67
C LEU A 107 16.14 15.81 -10.40
N LEU A 108 17.22 15.02 -10.50
CA LEU A 108 17.82 14.37 -9.33
C LEU A 108 18.32 15.41 -8.33
N LEU A 109 19.05 16.43 -8.78
CA LEU A 109 19.55 17.47 -7.88
C LEU A 109 18.39 18.23 -7.21
N GLY A 110 17.38 18.64 -7.97
CA GLY A 110 16.22 19.35 -7.43
C GLY A 110 15.35 18.49 -6.51
N GLY A 111 15.07 17.26 -6.90
CA GLY A 111 14.18 16.35 -6.18
C GLY A 111 14.83 15.70 -4.97
N GLU A 112 16.04 15.20 -5.08
CA GLU A 112 16.69 14.43 -4.01
C GLU A 112 17.46 15.31 -2.99
N VAL A 113 17.80 16.54 -3.36
CA VAL A 113 18.57 17.43 -2.48
C VAL A 113 17.74 18.62 -1.99
N ILE A 114 16.96 19.25 -2.88
CA ILE A 114 16.23 20.48 -2.54
C ILE A 114 14.83 20.16 -1.96
N MET A 115 14.07 19.28 -2.61
CA MET A 115 12.72 18.96 -2.14
C MET A 115 12.64 18.39 -0.72
N PRO A 116 13.53 17.51 -0.27
CA PRO A 116 13.49 16.99 1.10
C PRO A 116 13.49 18.07 2.19
N LEU A 117 14.02 19.26 1.88
CA LEU A 117 14.00 20.42 2.80
C LEU A 117 12.56 20.95 3.04
N PHE A 118 11.60 20.58 2.19
CA PHE A 118 10.21 21.06 2.23
C PHE A 118 9.17 19.94 2.38
N THR A 119 9.61 18.68 2.37
CA THR A 119 8.73 17.49 2.33
C THR A 119 9.05 16.47 3.41
N ASP A 120 9.53 16.90 4.57
CA ASP A 120 9.90 16.03 5.70
C ASP A 120 10.81 14.84 5.27
N GLY A 121 11.70 15.10 4.32
CA GLY A 121 12.67 14.12 3.83
C GLY A 121 12.16 13.16 2.75
N VAL A 122 10.88 13.23 2.37
CA VAL A 122 10.34 12.37 1.28
C VAL A 122 10.78 12.89 -0.07
N THR A 123 11.40 12.02 -0.87
CA THR A 123 11.89 12.38 -2.20
C THR A 123 10.95 11.87 -3.31
N PRO A 124 10.99 12.47 -4.52
CA PRO A 124 10.29 11.92 -5.67
C PRO A 124 10.71 10.49 -6.01
N LEU A 125 11.98 10.14 -5.77
CA LEU A 125 12.48 8.79 -5.99
C LEU A 125 11.81 7.79 -5.04
N ASP A 126 11.65 8.15 -3.75
CA ASP A 126 10.94 7.30 -2.79
C ASP A 126 9.52 6.99 -3.26
N LEU A 127 8.78 8.00 -3.72
CA LEU A 127 7.42 7.84 -4.22
C LEU A 127 7.35 6.98 -5.49
N LEU A 128 8.29 7.21 -6.43
CA LEU A 128 8.35 6.43 -7.67
C LEU A 128 8.76 4.97 -7.43
N LEU A 129 9.50 4.71 -6.35
CA LEU A 129 9.92 3.37 -5.97
C LEU A 129 8.89 2.62 -5.11
N LEU A 130 7.83 3.27 -4.60
CA LEU A 130 6.83 2.63 -3.73
C LEU A 130 6.27 1.33 -4.32
N GLN A 131 5.97 1.29 -5.60
CA GLN A 131 5.47 0.07 -6.24
C GLN A 131 6.50 -1.07 -6.30
N ASN A 132 7.80 -0.79 -6.06
CA ASN A 132 8.85 -1.80 -6.01
C ASN A 132 8.98 -2.48 -4.64
N THR A 133 8.34 -1.92 -3.62
CA THR A 133 8.47 -2.40 -2.25
C THR A 133 7.89 -3.80 -2.08
N PRO A 134 8.39 -4.60 -1.14
CA PRO A 134 7.86 -5.95 -0.88
C PRO A 134 6.36 -5.95 -0.64
N ALA A 135 5.84 -5.06 0.21
CA ALA A 135 4.42 -4.97 0.53
C ALA A 135 3.57 -4.65 -0.70
N ALA A 136 3.99 -3.68 -1.52
CA ALA A 136 3.28 -3.34 -2.75
C ALA A 136 3.22 -4.53 -3.71
N ARG A 137 4.32 -5.24 -3.90
CA ARG A 137 4.39 -6.43 -4.76
C ARG A 137 3.53 -7.59 -4.25
N GLN A 138 3.36 -7.72 -2.94
CA GLN A 138 2.45 -8.69 -2.35
C GLN A 138 0.98 -8.32 -2.55
N MET A 139 0.64 -7.03 -2.51
CA MET A 139 -0.73 -6.57 -2.68
C MET A 139 -1.17 -6.44 -4.14
N LEU A 140 -0.29 -6.03 -5.04
CA LEU A 140 -0.63 -5.80 -6.45
C LEU A 140 -0.92 -7.12 -7.19
N ILE A 141 -2.16 -7.31 -7.64
CA ILE A 141 -2.58 -8.49 -8.44
C ILE A 141 -1.72 -8.61 -9.70
N ASN A 142 -1.48 -7.50 -10.37
CA ASN A 142 -0.55 -7.39 -11.47
C ASN A 142 0.50 -6.33 -11.13
N TYR A 143 1.75 -6.69 -11.24
CA TYR A 143 2.87 -5.81 -10.96
C TYR A 143 3.67 -5.57 -12.24
N VAL A 144 3.87 -4.30 -12.59
CA VAL A 144 4.73 -3.90 -13.70
C VAL A 144 6.16 -3.73 -13.18
N GLY A 145 7.06 -4.61 -13.61
CA GLY A 145 8.48 -4.58 -13.23
C GLY A 145 9.26 -3.44 -13.87
N ILE A 146 10.51 -3.30 -13.46
CA ILE A 146 11.42 -2.24 -13.96
C ILE A 146 11.71 -2.38 -15.46
N ASN A 147 11.63 -3.58 -15.99
CA ASN A 147 11.76 -3.90 -17.42
C ASN A 147 10.42 -3.87 -18.18
N TYR A 148 9.39 -3.27 -17.59
CA TYR A 148 8.02 -3.19 -18.12
C TYR A 148 7.31 -4.54 -18.31
N GLY A 149 7.88 -5.65 -17.87
CA GLY A 149 7.19 -6.93 -17.81
C GLY A 149 6.15 -6.97 -16.71
N ILE A 150 5.00 -7.61 -16.97
CA ILE A 150 3.96 -7.84 -15.97
C ILE A 150 4.21 -9.17 -15.29
N THR A 151 4.08 -9.22 -13.97
CA THR A 151 4.16 -10.44 -13.18
C THR A 151 3.17 -10.38 -12.01
N ASN A 152 2.69 -11.54 -11.57
CA ASN A 152 1.84 -11.72 -10.40
C ASN A 152 2.49 -12.63 -9.33
N THR A 153 3.68 -13.10 -9.56
CA THR A 153 4.31 -14.15 -8.73
C THR A 153 4.37 -13.81 -7.24
N ALA A 154 4.74 -12.56 -6.88
CA ALA A 154 4.82 -12.16 -5.48
C ALA A 154 3.44 -12.12 -4.83
N HIS A 155 2.44 -11.62 -5.58
CA HIS A 155 1.05 -11.60 -5.15
C HIS A 155 0.50 -13.02 -4.96
N ASP A 156 0.67 -13.89 -5.95
CA ASP A 156 0.12 -15.24 -5.91
C ASP A 156 0.73 -16.07 -4.76
N THR A 157 2.02 -15.92 -4.53
CA THR A 157 2.70 -16.56 -3.40
C THR A 157 2.12 -16.08 -2.07
N TRP A 158 1.98 -14.77 -1.89
CA TRP A 158 1.38 -14.17 -0.71
C TRP A 158 -0.08 -14.56 -0.53
N GLN A 159 -0.88 -14.51 -1.57
CA GLN A 159 -2.30 -14.88 -1.53
C GLN A 159 -2.49 -16.36 -1.18
N ASN A 160 -1.65 -17.23 -1.69
CA ASN A 160 -1.69 -18.65 -1.35
C ASN A 160 -1.37 -18.86 0.15
N GLU A 161 -0.33 -18.23 0.66
CA GLU A 161 0.00 -18.25 2.09
C GLU A 161 -1.17 -17.74 2.94
N LEU A 162 -1.75 -16.59 2.57
CA LEU A 162 -2.84 -15.96 3.30
C LEU A 162 -4.13 -16.81 3.28
N ARG A 163 -4.39 -17.53 2.19
CA ARG A 163 -5.53 -18.46 2.08
C ARG A 163 -5.34 -19.69 2.95
N ILE A 164 -4.15 -20.28 2.96
CA ILE A 164 -3.82 -21.42 3.81
C ILE A 164 -3.92 -21.04 5.28
N LYS A 165 -3.37 -19.88 5.65
CA LYS A 165 -3.44 -19.36 7.01
C LYS A 165 -4.88 -19.07 7.45
N GLY A 166 -5.73 -18.57 6.57
CA GLY A 166 -7.14 -18.29 6.85
C GLY A 166 -7.38 -16.96 7.59
N TYR A 167 -8.36 -16.96 8.46
CA TYR A 167 -8.74 -15.82 9.30
C TYR A 167 -8.70 -16.20 10.78
N PRO A 168 -8.38 -15.26 11.68
CA PRO A 168 -8.43 -15.52 13.12
C PRO A 168 -9.85 -15.88 13.55
N SER A 169 -10.00 -16.67 14.62
CA SER A 169 -11.29 -17.23 15.06
C SER A 169 -12.19 -16.21 15.75
N MET A 170 -11.61 -15.17 16.40
CA MET A 170 -12.41 -14.16 17.12
C MET A 170 -13.41 -13.45 16.20
N ARG A 171 -14.35 -12.72 16.82
CA ARG A 171 -15.30 -11.88 16.07
C ARG A 171 -14.54 -10.92 15.15
N LYS A 172 -15.00 -10.82 13.90
CA LYS A 172 -14.39 -9.97 12.89
C LYS A 172 -15.44 -9.18 12.12
N ILE A 173 -15.11 -7.95 11.77
CA ILE A 173 -15.92 -7.06 10.94
C ILE A 173 -15.04 -6.56 9.82
N ALA A 174 -15.55 -6.63 8.60
CA ALA A 174 -14.93 -5.99 7.44
C ALA A 174 -15.79 -4.81 6.99
N ILE A 175 -15.16 -3.68 6.79
CA ILE A 175 -15.77 -2.46 6.28
C ILE A 175 -14.97 -2.09 5.02
N SER A 176 -15.66 -1.80 3.93
CA SER A 176 -15.01 -1.32 2.70
C SER A 176 -15.59 0.02 2.29
N ASN A 177 -14.72 0.88 1.75
CA ASN A 177 -15.17 2.06 1.04
C ASN A 177 -15.83 1.62 -0.25
N GLY A 178 -16.96 2.19 -0.56
CA GLY A 178 -17.74 1.82 -1.73
C GLY A 178 -18.66 2.94 -2.16
N ASN A 179 -19.25 2.76 -3.30
CA ASN A 179 -20.25 3.70 -3.79
C ASN A 179 -21.58 3.49 -3.04
N HIS A 180 -22.20 4.59 -2.65
CA HIS A 180 -23.50 4.54 -1.96
C HIS A 180 -24.54 3.82 -2.83
N CYS A 181 -25.32 2.93 -2.23
CA CYS A 181 -26.34 2.12 -2.92
C CYS A 181 -25.80 1.20 -4.04
N ALA A 182 -24.54 0.80 -3.98
CA ALA A 182 -23.91 -0.08 -4.98
C ALA A 182 -24.00 0.45 -6.42
N ILE A 183 -24.03 1.79 -6.58
CA ILE A 183 -23.97 2.39 -7.90
C ILE A 183 -22.58 2.15 -8.48
N THR A 184 -22.52 1.54 -9.65
CA THR A 184 -21.25 1.30 -10.35
C THR A 184 -20.59 2.63 -10.76
N GLN A 185 -19.26 2.65 -10.81
CA GLN A 185 -18.57 3.76 -11.44
C GLN A 185 -18.99 3.87 -12.91
N ASN A 186 -19.12 5.10 -13.43
CA ASN A 186 -19.50 5.36 -14.83
C ASN A 186 -18.39 5.03 -15.83
N ALA A 187 -17.60 4.00 -15.55
CA ALA A 187 -16.52 3.53 -16.40
C ALA A 187 -16.76 2.06 -16.73
N SER A 188 -16.97 1.75 -18.00
CA SER A 188 -17.01 0.37 -18.48
C SER A 188 -15.62 -0.26 -18.45
N ALA A 189 -15.54 -1.59 -18.42
CA ALA A 189 -14.28 -2.30 -18.54
C ALA A 189 -13.53 -1.86 -19.81
N GLY A 190 -12.27 -1.47 -19.67
CA GLY A 190 -11.45 -0.94 -20.75
C GLY A 190 -11.65 0.55 -21.05
N ALA A 191 -12.50 1.26 -20.31
CA ALA A 191 -12.64 2.71 -20.46
C ALA A 191 -11.35 3.43 -20.07
N SER A 192 -11.04 4.53 -20.76
CA SER A 192 -9.89 5.37 -20.38
C SER A 192 -10.22 6.15 -19.11
N LEU A 193 -9.46 5.88 -18.02
CA LEU A 193 -9.58 6.61 -16.76
C LEU A 193 -8.77 7.92 -16.75
N LEU A 194 -7.65 7.93 -17.46
CA LEU A 194 -6.77 9.08 -17.60
C LEU A 194 -6.18 9.09 -19.00
N SER A 195 -6.23 10.23 -19.65
CA SER A 195 -5.50 10.51 -20.89
C SER A 195 -4.85 11.87 -20.76
N ILE A 196 -3.55 11.95 -21.03
CA ILE A 196 -2.78 13.19 -21.03
C ILE A 196 -2.37 13.45 -22.48
N ASP A 197 -3.06 14.38 -23.10
CA ASP A 197 -2.87 14.77 -24.50
C ASP A 197 -2.62 16.29 -24.59
N GLY A 198 -1.76 16.71 -25.49
CA GLY A 198 -1.56 18.12 -25.81
C GLY A 198 -0.18 18.67 -25.51
N ASN A 199 0.05 19.90 -25.94
CA ASN A 199 1.25 20.66 -25.66
C ASN A 199 1.01 21.53 -24.42
N TYR A 200 1.68 21.19 -23.33
CA TYR A 200 1.62 21.97 -22.10
C TYR A 200 2.80 22.93 -22.06
N SER A 201 2.54 24.21 -22.32
CA SER A 201 3.53 25.29 -22.15
C SER A 201 3.12 26.13 -20.94
N THR A 202 3.66 25.81 -19.78
CA THR A 202 3.34 26.46 -18.50
C THR A 202 4.57 26.89 -17.73
N GLY A 203 5.38 27.72 -18.34
CA GLY A 203 6.55 28.33 -17.70
C GLY A 203 7.78 27.45 -17.63
N TRP A 204 8.91 28.06 -17.37
CA TRP A 204 10.26 27.49 -17.48
C TRP A 204 10.45 26.15 -16.73
N PHE A 205 9.97 26.05 -15.49
CA PHE A 205 10.15 24.85 -14.69
C PHE A 205 9.31 23.68 -15.22
N THR A 206 8.10 23.97 -15.65
CA THR A 206 7.18 22.98 -16.20
C THR A 206 7.68 22.48 -17.55
N ASP A 207 8.27 23.34 -18.37
CA ASP A 207 8.86 22.96 -19.66
C ASP A 207 10.03 21.99 -19.48
N ILE A 208 10.87 22.17 -18.46
CA ILE A 208 11.93 21.23 -18.13
C ILE A 208 11.35 19.86 -17.73
N VAL A 209 10.35 19.84 -16.87
CA VAL A 209 9.73 18.59 -16.42
C VAL A 209 9.02 17.89 -17.59
N LEU A 210 8.26 18.60 -18.39
CA LEU A 210 7.53 18.01 -19.53
C LEU A 210 8.46 17.55 -20.65
N THR A 211 9.55 18.24 -20.92
CA THR A 211 10.52 17.80 -21.93
C THR A 211 11.34 16.60 -21.50
N THR A 212 11.52 16.38 -20.19
CA THR A 212 12.16 15.16 -19.66
C THR A 212 11.23 13.94 -19.64
N PHE A 213 9.93 14.11 -19.83
CA PHE A 213 8.94 13.05 -19.95
C PHE A 213 8.36 12.98 -21.37
N PRO A 214 9.12 12.49 -22.35
CA PRO A 214 8.60 12.35 -23.71
C PRO A 214 7.39 11.42 -23.71
N GLY A 215 6.34 11.86 -24.36
CA GLY A 215 5.07 11.11 -24.41
C GLY A 215 3.94 11.77 -23.62
N VAL A 216 4.22 12.68 -22.70
CA VAL A 216 3.18 13.49 -22.07
C VAL A 216 2.41 14.32 -23.11
N ASN A 217 3.12 14.80 -24.13
CA ASN A 217 2.56 15.55 -25.25
C ASN A 217 1.90 14.67 -26.33
N THR A 218 1.97 13.36 -26.21
CA THR A 218 1.51 12.43 -27.27
C THR A 218 0.41 11.48 -26.81
N GLY A 219 -0.11 11.66 -25.61
CA GLY A 219 -1.17 10.80 -25.07
C GLY A 219 -0.76 9.35 -24.87
N ILE A 220 0.53 9.09 -24.61
CA ILE A 220 1.04 7.73 -24.41
C ILE A 220 0.51 7.10 -23.10
N PHE A 221 0.18 7.93 -22.11
CA PHE A 221 -0.28 7.45 -20.82
C PHE A 221 -1.80 7.32 -20.80
N LYS A 222 -2.27 6.10 -20.89
CA LYS A 222 -3.69 5.76 -20.70
C LYS A 222 -3.82 4.76 -19.58
N SER A 223 -4.71 5.01 -18.64
CA SER A 223 -5.16 4.02 -17.67
C SER A 223 -6.54 3.52 -18.07
N LEU A 224 -6.73 2.23 -18.03
CA LEU A 224 -7.99 1.56 -18.37
C LEU A 224 -8.65 1.01 -17.11
N ALA A 225 -9.97 1.09 -17.07
CA ALA A 225 -10.80 0.53 -16.02
C ALA A 225 -10.89 -1.01 -16.12
#